data_ba5799cdff260ac7d6013dc9d03705a4
#
_entry.id   ba5799cdff260ac7d6013dc9d03705a4
#
_cell.length_a   1.000
_cell.length_b   1.000
_cell.length_c   1.000
_cell.angle_alpha   90.00
_cell.angle_beta   90.00
_cell.angle_gamma   90.00
#
_symmetry.space_group_name_H-M   'P 1'
#
loop_
_entity.id
_entity.type
_entity.pdbx_description
1 polymer ?
#
loop_
_entity_poly.entity_id
_entity_poly.type
_entity_poly.pdbx_seq_one_letter_code
_entity_poly.pdbx_strand_id
1 'polypeptide(L)'
;MGGRGSGGSRGGGNIGKEYNVNSRSFTDTVKDKMANLSDAELKKTIVNTKNAMNRAAANLAYEQNKLRKMTEEFRGVQMTNSDYESKSAALDKQIAKVSDAQSYASARTQIHYLAINERNNVREKHVANNIKSMTNGQLNSYYNRSYREGNKARDKAERTNNKKIREKYTKIYQEHSRNFDSANLERRNRGLDGRDW
;
A
#
# COMPACT_ATOMS: atom_id res chain seq x y z
N MET A 1 -37.51 26.11 -5.19
CA MET A 1 -36.76 25.74 -6.42
C MET A 1 -35.32 25.48 -6.02
N GLY A 2 -34.99 24.21 -5.88
CA GLY A 2 -33.70 23.77 -5.37
C GLY A 2 -32.67 23.64 -6.48
N GLY A 3 -31.63 24.46 -6.46
CA GLY A 3 -30.46 24.34 -7.29
C GLY A 3 -29.59 23.20 -6.79
N ARG A 4 -29.55 22.07 -7.51
CA ARG A 4 -28.58 21.01 -7.30
C ARG A 4 -27.23 21.47 -7.80
N GLY A 5 -26.34 21.81 -6.89
CA GLY A 5 -24.94 22.05 -7.19
C GLY A 5 -24.30 20.78 -7.75
N SER A 6 -23.96 20.81 -9.03
CA SER A 6 -23.12 19.83 -9.68
C SER A 6 -21.76 19.85 -9.00
N GLY A 7 -21.49 18.85 -8.18
CA GLY A 7 -20.18 18.62 -7.59
C GLY A 7 -19.17 18.34 -8.70
N GLY A 8 -18.48 19.38 -9.14
CA GLY A 8 -17.43 19.30 -10.10
C GLY A 8 -16.37 18.31 -9.64
N SER A 9 -16.10 17.31 -10.44
CA SER A 9 -14.94 16.44 -10.36
C SER A 9 -13.66 17.29 -10.56
N ARG A 10 -13.30 18.06 -9.53
CA ARG A 10 -12.04 18.79 -9.50
C ARG A 10 -10.99 17.93 -8.85
N GLY A 11 -9.96 17.58 -9.59
CA GLY A 11 -8.67 17.25 -9.04
C GLY A 11 -8.10 15.89 -9.36
N GLY A 12 -8.48 15.21 -10.44
CA GLY A 12 -7.78 13.98 -10.87
C GLY A 12 -6.50 14.22 -11.70
N GLY A 13 -6.43 15.37 -12.37
CA GLY A 13 -5.46 15.58 -13.45
C GLY A 13 -4.04 15.99 -13.05
N ASN A 14 -3.81 16.46 -11.82
CA ASN A 14 -2.53 17.10 -11.51
C ASN A 14 -1.63 16.39 -10.51
N ILE A 15 -2.12 15.40 -9.75
CA ILE A 15 -1.27 14.77 -8.74
C ILE A 15 -0.11 14.00 -9.39
N GLY A 16 -0.32 13.42 -10.56
CA GLY A 16 0.75 12.74 -11.31
C GLY A 16 1.74 13.71 -11.97
N LYS A 17 1.32 14.94 -12.27
CA LYS A 17 2.18 16.00 -12.83
C LYS A 17 2.93 16.77 -11.73
N GLU A 18 2.30 16.98 -10.58
CA GLU A 18 2.93 17.65 -9.43
C GLU A 18 3.91 16.74 -8.67
N TYR A 19 3.64 15.42 -8.68
CA TYR A 19 4.46 14.44 -7.97
C TYR A 19 4.98 13.41 -8.96
N ASN A 20 6.22 13.53 -9.37
CA ASN A 20 6.92 12.41 -9.99
C ASN A 20 7.02 11.30 -8.94
N VAL A 21 6.13 10.31 -9.05
CA VAL A 21 6.00 9.20 -8.08
C VAL A 21 7.28 8.39 -7.90
N ASN A 22 8.19 8.47 -8.86
CA ASN A 22 9.52 7.86 -8.79
C ASN A 22 10.56 8.82 -8.19
N SER A 23 10.19 10.07 -7.88
CA SER A 23 11.12 11.01 -7.27
C SER A 23 11.26 10.73 -5.78
N ARG A 24 12.50 10.86 -5.29
CA ARG A 24 12.82 10.82 -3.86
C ARG A 24 12.01 11.88 -3.09
N SER A 25 11.84 13.06 -3.67
CA SER A 25 11.07 14.17 -3.10
C SER A 25 9.61 13.81 -2.81
N PHE A 26 8.92 13.10 -3.71
CA PHE A 26 7.55 12.64 -3.47
C PHE A 26 7.49 11.68 -2.27
N THR A 27 8.38 10.69 -2.26
CA THR A 27 8.45 9.69 -1.20
C THR A 27 8.74 10.33 0.16
N ASP A 28 9.71 11.26 0.22
CA ASP A 28 10.09 11.92 1.45
C ASP A 28 8.97 12.84 1.97
N THR A 29 8.32 13.61 1.09
CA THR A 29 7.16 14.43 1.48
C THR A 29 6.00 13.61 2.05
N VAL A 30 5.73 12.43 1.50
CA VAL A 30 4.68 11.54 2.01
C VAL A 30 5.10 10.93 3.34
N LYS A 31 6.35 10.50 3.50
CA LYS A 31 6.88 9.96 4.76
C LYS A 31 6.85 11.00 5.87
N ASP A 32 7.28 12.23 5.60
CA ASP A 32 7.28 13.33 6.58
C ASP A 32 5.87 13.61 7.14
N LYS A 33 4.86 13.56 6.28
CA LYS A 33 3.45 13.68 6.69
C LYS A 33 2.97 12.55 7.58
N MET A 34 3.60 11.39 7.52
CA MET A 34 3.21 10.20 8.27
C MET A 34 4.09 9.95 9.51
N ALA A 35 5.29 10.53 9.56
CA ALA A 35 6.31 10.26 10.57
C ALA A 35 5.86 10.54 12.02
N ASN A 36 4.93 11.49 12.19
CA ASN A 36 4.43 11.91 13.50
C ASN A 36 3.07 11.28 13.85
N LEU A 37 2.54 10.39 13.01
CA LEU A 37 1.24 9.75 13.28
C LEU A 37 1.40 8.56 14.23
N SER A 38 0.45 8.43 15.17
CA SER A 38 0.32 7.26 16.03
C SER A 38 -0.08 5.99 15.26
N ASP A 39 0.09 4.79 15.87
CA ASP A 39 -0.37 3.53 15.25
C ASP A 39 -1.85 3.55 14.89
N ALA A 40 -2.69 4.18 15.73
CA ALA A 40 -4.13 4.30 15.49
C ALA A 40 -4.45 5.21 14.28
N GLU A 41 -3.76 6.34 14.17
CA GLU A 41 -3.91 7.27 13.04
C GLU A 41 -3.38 6.64 11.75
N LEU A 42 -2.24 5.94 11.80
CA LEU A 42 -1.71 5.21 10.66
C LEU A 42 -2.64 4.07 10.22
N LYS A 43 -3.28 3.36 11.15
CA LYS A 43 -4.32 2.38 10.84
C LYS A 43 -5.49 3.00 10.06
N LYS A 44 -5.97 4.17 10.49
CA LYS A 44 -7.02 4.93 9.80
C LYS A 44 -6.55 5.42 8.42
N THR A 45 -5.32 5.93 8.34
CA THR A 45 -4.69 6.37 7.10
C THR A 45 -4.58 5.23 6.08
N ILE A 46 -4.19 4.02 6.51
CA ILE A 46 -4.13 2.82 5.65
C ILE A 46 -5.50 2.50 5.04
N VAL A 47 -6.58 2.57 5.83
CA VAL A 47 -7.94 2.34 5.30
C VAL A 47 -8.32 3.40 4.27
N ASN A 48 -8.08 4.67 4.57
CA ASN A 48 -8.39 5.78 3.68
C ASN A 48 -7.59 5.74 2.37
N THR A 49 -6.29 5.45 2.46
CA THR A 49 -5.41 5.32 1.29
C THR A 49 -5.76 4.11 0.44
N LYS A 50 -6.16 2.98 1.05
CA LYS A 50 -6.66 1.82 0.33
C LYS A 50 -7.92 2.13 -0.48
N ASN A 51 -8.87 2.85 0.13
CA ASN A 51 -10.09 3.26 -0.56
C ASN A 51 -9.79 4.24 -1.72
N ALA A 52 -8.82 5.14 -1.53
CA ALA A 52 -8.38 6.05 -2.58
C ALA A 52 -7.67 5.30 -3.73
N MET A 53 -6.81 4.33 -3.41
CA MET A 53 -6.14 3.46 -4.37
C MET A 53 -7.16 2.66 -5.21
N ASN A 54 -8.16 2.04 -4.56
CA ASN A 54 -9.19 1.28 -5.26
C ASN A 54 -10.02 2.16 -6.22
N ARG A 55 -10.38 3.38 -5.79
CA ARG A 55 -11.09 4.34 -6.66
C ARG A 55 -10.22 4.77 -7.85
N ALA A 56 -8.94 5.01 -7.64
CA ALA A 56 -8.02 5.37 -8.70
C ALA A 56 -7.83 4.23 -9.72
N ALA A 57 -7.73 2.99 -9.26
CA ALA A 57 -7.67 1.80 -10.12
C ALA A 57 -8.95 1.61 -10.93
N ALA A 58 -10.12 1.82 -10.34
CA ALA A 58 -11.40 1.74 -11.05
C ALA A 58 -11.53 2.84 -12.12
N ASN A 59 -11.09 4.06 -11.83
CA ASN A 59 -11.05 5.14 -12.80
C ASN A 59 -10.10 4.84 -13.98
N LEU A 60 -8.91 4.32 -13.69
CA LEU A 60 -7.97 3.90 -14.73
C LEU A 60 -8.59 2.82 -15.65
N ALA A 61 -9.23 1.81 -15.07
CA ALA A 61 -9.90 0.76 -15.83
C ALA A 61 -11.04 1.31 -16.72
N TYR A 62 -11.79 2.29 -16.23
CA TYR A 62 -12.83 2.97 -16.98
C TYR A 62 -12.24 3.73 -18.19
N GLU A 63 -11.19 4.54 -17.99
CA GLU A 63 -10.57 5.31 -19.06
C GLU A 63 -9.89 4.40 -20.10
N GLN A 64 -9.27 3.29 -19.67
CA GLN A 64 -8.71 2.27 -20.56
C GLN A 64 -9.78 1.60 -21.42
N ASN A 65 -10.93 1.23 -20.85
CA ASN A 65 -12.04 0.65 -21.58
C ASN A 65 -12.61 1.63 -22.62
N LYS A 66 -12.69 2.91 -22.26
CA LYS A 66 -13.12 3.97 -23.16
C LYS A 66 -12.13 4.12 -24.32
N LEU A 67 -10.84 4.16 -24.04
CA LEU A 67 -9.79 4.21 -25.06
C LEU A 67 -9.90 3.01 -26.02
N ARG A 68 -10.09 1.80 -25.49
CA ARG A 68 -10.24 0.59 -26.32
C ARG A 68 -11.41 0.71 -27.30
N LYS A 69 -12.59 1.14 -26.83
CA LYS A 69 -13.76 1.35 -27.69
C LYS A 69 -13.49 2.39 -28.78
N MET A 70 -12.93 3.53 -28.41
CA MET A 70 -12.58 4.59 -29.37
C MET A 70 -11.55 4.10 -30.41
N THR A 71 -10.59 3.27 -30.00
CA THR A 71 -9.61 2.68 -30.92
C THR A 71 -10.26 1.69 -31.87
N GLU A 72 -11.21 0.90 -31.41
CA GLU A 72 -11.99 -0.04 -32.25
C GLU A 72 -12.83 0.73 -33.30
N GLU A 73 -13.50 1.80 -32.89
CA GLU A 73 -14.26 2.67 -33.74
C GLU A 73 -13.38 3.39 -34.80
N PHE A 74 -12.18 3.79 -34.40
CA PHE A 74 -11.24 4.49 -35.28
C PHE A 74 -10.62 3.58 -36.35
N ARG A 75 -10.48 2.29 -36.12
CA ARG A 75 -9.90 1.33 -37.08
C ARG A 75 -10.66 1.26 -38.42
N GLY A 76 -11.94 1.60 -38.40
CA GLY A 76 -12.77 1.63 -39.63
C GLY A 76 -12.76 2.97 -40.39
N VAL A 77 -12.05 3.98 -39.87
CA VAL A 77 -12.08 5.33 -40.44
C VAL A 77 -10.95 5.50 -41.45
N GLN A 78 -11.31 5.86 -42.68
CA GLN A 78 -10.34 6.17 -43.72
C GLN A 78 -9.82 7.61 -43.58
N MET A 79 -8.55 7.83 -43.92
CA MET A 79 -7.92 9.18 -43.87
C MET A 79 -8.63 10.24 -44.73
N THR A 80 -9.36 9.81 -45.74
CA THR A 80 -10.15 10.69 -46.62
C THR A 80 -11.48 11.12 -46.01
N ASN A 81 -11.88 10.56 -44.88
CA ASN A 81 -13.15 10.94 -44.27
C ASN A 81 -13.00 12.31 -43.58
N SER A 82 -14.01 13.18 -43.75
CA SER A 82 -14.03 14.54 -43.18
C SER A 82 -13.95 14.57 -41.65
N ASP A 83 -14.31 13.47 -40.98
CA ASP A 83 -14.28 13.35 -39.52
C ASP A 83 -13.01 12.65 -38.98
N TYR A 84 -12.05 12.27 -39.85
CA TYR A 84 -10.80 11.62 -39.46
C TYR A 84 -10.01 12.45 -38.45
N GLU A 85 -9.75 13.73 -38.73
CA GLU A 85 -9.01 14.62 -37.88
C GLU A 85 -9.68 14.81 -36.49
N SER A 86 -10.99 14.97 -36.48
CA SER A 86 -11.80 15.12 -35.29
C SER A 86 -11.71 13.86 -34.39
N LYS A 87 -11.81 12.68 -34.99
CA LYS A 87 -11.72 11.39 -34.31
C LYS A 87 -10.29 11.11 -33.80
N SER A 88 -9.27 11.45 -34.61
CA SER A 88 -7.87 11.36 -34.18
C SER A 88 -7.59 12.24 -32.97
N ALA A 89 -8.00 13.51 -33.01
CA ALA A 89 -7.84 14.43 -31.89
C ALA A 89 -8.59 13.97 -30.62
N ALA A 90 -9.75 13.34 -30.76
CA ALA A 90 -10.49 12.75 -29.64
C ALA A 90 -9.76 11.55 -29.04
N LEU A 91 -9.14 10.71 -29.88
CA LEU A 91 -8.34 9.57 -29.46
C LEU A 91 -7.10 10.04 -28.68
N ASP A 92 -6.38 11.05 -29.16
CA ASP A 92 -5.21 11.62 -28.49
C ASP A 92 -5.57 12.20 -27.10
N LYS A 93 -6.71 12.90 -27.01
CA LYS A 93 -7.23 13.38 -25.72
C LYS A 93 -7.54 12.23 -24.77
N GLN A 94 -8.06 11.12 -25.28
CA GLN A 94 -8.36 9.96 -24.43
C GLN A 94 -7.07 9.24 -23.99
N ILE A 95 -6.06 9.15 -24.85
CA ILE A 95 -4.73 8.64 -24.51
C ILE A 95 -4.12 9.46 -23.34
N ALA A 96 -4.19 10.79 -23.43
CA ALA A 96 -3.72 11.68 -22.36
C ALA A 96 -4.46 11.43 -21.04
N LYS A 97 -5.79 11.22 -21.07
CA LYS A 97 -6.59 10.88 -19.88
C LYS A 97 -6.17 9.55 -19.26
N VAL A 98 -5.90 8.54 -20.06
CA VAL A 98 -5.40 7.24 -19.56
C VAL A 98 -4.04 7.42 -18.91
N SER A 99 -3.13 8.18 -19.50
CA SER A 99 -1.81 8.48 -18.92
C SER A 99 -1.93 9.20 -17.57
N ASP A 100 -2.80 10.20 -17.48
CA ASP A 100 -3.07 10.94 -16.24
C ASP A 100 -3.67 10.01 -15.16
N ALA A 101 -4.65 9.18 -15.54
CA ALA A 101 -5.27 8.21 -14.63
C ALA A 101 -4.27 7.15 -14.14
N GLN A 102 -3.34 6.71 -14.98
CA GLN A 102 -2.28 5.76 -14.64
C GLN A 102 -1.30 6.37 -13.63
N SER A 103 -0.85 7.59 -13.88
CA SER A 103 0.04 8.33 -12.98
C SER A 103 -0.61 8.54 -11.60
N TYR A 104 -1.90 8.91 -11.59
CA TYR A 104 -2.68 9.07 -10.38
C TYR A 104 -2.84 7.75 -9.61
N ALA A 105 -3.17 6.65 -10.28
CA ALA A 105 -3.31 5.33 -9.67
C ALA A 105 -1.98 4.85 -9.06
N SER A 106 -0.86 5.07 -9.76
CA SER A 106 0.49 4.76 -9.27
C SER A 106 0.83 5.54 -8.01
N ALA A 107 0.54 6.86 -7.98
CA ALA A 107 0.75 7.69 -6.80
C ALA A 107 -0.06 7.21 -5.59
N ARG A 108 -1.35 6.89 -5.78
CA ARG A 108 -2.21 6.37 -4.70
C ARG A 108 -1.75 5.03 -4.18
N THR A 109 -1.27 4.17 -5.05
CA THR A 109 -0.69 2.87 -4.68
C THR A 109 0.56 3.06 -3.82
N GLN A 110 1.47 3.93 -4.22
CA GLN A 110 2.69 4.22 -3.46
C GLN A 110 2.39 4.83 -2.09
N ILE A 111 1.48 5.79 -2.00
CA ILE A 111 1.04 6.38 -0.73
C ILE A 111 0.49 5.31 0.22
N HIS A 112 -0.30 4.37 -0.30
CA HIS A 112 -0.85 3.28 0.50
C HIS A 112 0.25 2.38 1.08
N TYR A 113 1.24 1.98 0.27
CA TYR A 113 2.36 1.17 0.74
C TYR A 113 3.27 1.92 1.73
N LEU A 114 3.49 3.22 1.51
CA LEU A 114 4.25 4.04 2.47
C LEU A 114 3.55 4.11 3.83
N ALA A 115 2.21 4.23 3.88
CA ALA A 115 1.46 4.21 5.12
C ALA A 115 1.57 2.86 5.85
N ILE A 116 1.56 1.74 5.12
CA ILE A 116 1.78 0.40 5.70
C ILE A 116 3.18 0.30 6.29
N ASN A 117 4.19 0.72 5.54
CA ASN A 117 5.58 0.65 5.97
C ASN A 117 5.82 1.51 7.21
N GLU A 118 5.30 2.75 7.23
CA GLU A 118 5.47 3.63 8.40
C GLU A 118 4.80 3.05 9.64
N ARG A 119 3.61 2.47 9.51
CA ARG A 119 2.97 1.77 10.62
C ARG A 119 3.80 0.59 11.13
N ASN A 120 4.41 -0.17 10.24
CA ASN A 120 5.31 -1.26 10.64
C ASN A 120 6.52 -0.72 11.40
N ASN A 121 7.14 0.38 10.91
CA ASN A 121 8.26 1.04 11.59
C ASN A 121 7.91 1.50 13.01
N VAL A 122 6.73 2.13 13.20
CA VAL A 122 6.25 2.55 14.53
C VAL A 122 6.09 1.35 15.47
N ARG A 123 5.52 0.26 14.97
CA ARG A 123 5.33 -0.96 15.73
C ARG A 123 6.66 -1.64 16.10
N GLU A 124 7.59 -1.70 15.15
CA GLU A 124 8.92 -2.27 15.40
C GLU A 124 9.70 -1.46 16.44
N LYS A 125 9.66 -0.13 16.37
CA LYS A 125 10.24 0.74 17.40
C LYS A 125 9.61 0.50 18.76
N HIS A 126 8.28 0.37 18.83
CA HIS A 126 7.58 0.09 20.08
C HIS A 126 7.98 -1.28 20.67
N VAL A 127 8.02 -2.32 19.82
CA VAL A 127 8.48 -3.66 20.23
C VAL A 127 9.94 -3.62 20.70
N ALA A 128 10.83 -2.97 19.97
CA ALA A 128 12.24 -2.86 20.35
C ALA A 128 12.42 -2.14 21.68
N ASN A 129 11.69 -1.05 21.93
CA ASN A 129 11.75 -0.33 23.21
C ASN A 129 11.22 -1.18 24.36
N ASN A 130 10.12 -1.91 24.14
CA ASN A 130 9.56 -2.82 25.13
C ASN A 130 10.52 -3.98 25.45
N ILE A 131 11.15 -4.56 24.44
CA ILE A 131 12.15 -5.63 24.61
C ILE A 131 13.36 -5.15 25.42
N LYS A 132 13.86 -3.93 25.16
CA LYS A 132 14.98 -3.35 25.91
C LYS A 132 14.69 -3.16 27.39
N SER A 133 13.44 -2.92 27.76
CA SER A 133 13.03 -2.77 29.17
C SER A 133 12.80 -4.11 29.91
N MET A 134 12.79 -5.24 29.21
CA MET A 134 12.58 -6.56 29.82
C MET A 134 13.78 -7.02 30.62
N THR A 135 13.54 -7.72 31.71
CA THR A 135 14.59 -8.53 32.39
C THR A 135 15.01 -9.70 31.50
N ASN A 136 16.16 -10.32 31.77
CA ASN A 136 16.63 -11.46 30.99
C ASN A 136 15.63 -12.64 30.99
N GLY A 137 14.98 -12.91 32.14
CA GLY A 137 13.93 -13.94 32.22
C GLY A 137 12.69 -13.61 31.39
N GLN A 138 12.25 -12.35 31.43
CA GLN A 138 11.13 -11.88 30.59
C GLN A 138 11.49 -11.94 29.10
N LEU A 139 12.70 -11.56 28.72
CA LEU A 139 13.19 -11.60 27.36
C LEU A 139 13.25 -13.04 26.82
N ASN A 140 13.78 -13.98 27.60
CA ASN A 140 13.79 -15.40 27.24
C ASN A 140 12.36 -15.97 27.09
N SER A 141 11.44 -15.61 27.99
CA SER A 141 10.04 -16.02 27.90
C SER A 141 9.35 -15.44 26.67
N TYR A 142 9.61 -14.18 26.34
CA TYR A 142 9.09 -13.51 25.15
C TYR A 142 9.62 -14.12 23.86
N TYR A 143 10.94 -14.40 23.79
CA TYR A 143 11.60 -15.09 22.70
C TYR A 143 10.96 -16.46 22.42
N ASN A 144 10.88 -17.31 23.46
CA ASN A 144 10.31 -18.66 23.34
C ASN A 144 8.83 -18.64 22.97
N ARG A 145 8.05 -17.68 23.50
CA ARG A 145 6.65 -17.50 23.15
C ARG A 145 6.50 -17.10 21.69
N SER A 146 7.28 -16.13 21.22
CA SER A 146 7.24 -15.66 19.83
C SER A 146 7.56 -16.78 18.86
N TYR A 147 8.55 -17.60 19.15
CA TYR A 147 8.90 -18.79 18.36
C TYR A 147 7.74 -19.79 18.30
N ARG A 148 7.18 -20.17 19.43
CA ARG A 148 6.08 -21.16 19.51
C ARG A 148 4.82 -20.69 18.82
N GLU A 149 4.40 -19.45 19.06
CA GLU A 149 3.17 -18.91 18.45
C GLU A 149 3.36 -18.66 16.95
N GLY A 150 4.55 -18.27 16.53
CA GLY A 150 4.91 -18.16 15.11
C GLY A 150 4.77 -19.52 14.38
N ASN A 151 5.38 -20.58 14.93
CA ASN A 151 5.27 -21.91 14.33
C ASN A 151 3.82 -22.42 14.28
N LYS A 152 3.05 -22.25 15.36
CA LYS A 152 1.61 -22.59 15.34
C LYS A 152 0.83 -21.85 14.25
N ALA A 153 1.14 -20.58 14.03
CA ALA A 153 0.50 -19.78 13.00
C ALA A 153 0.91 -20.26 11.59
N ARG A 154 2.19 -20.55 11.38
CA ARG A 154 2.70 -21.13 10.12
C ARG A 154 1.99 -22.44 9.80
N ASP A 155 1.96 -23.37 10.74
CA ASP A 155 1.30 -24.69 10.55
C ASP A 155 -0.18 -24.56 10.18
N LYS A 156 -0.89 -23.61 10.82
CA LYS A 156 -2.29 -23.31 10.48
C LYS A 156 -2.44 -22.70 9.09
N ALA A 157 -1.51 -21.83 8.66
CA ALA A 157 -1.52 -21.27 7.33
C ALA A 157 -1.26 -22.34 6.25
N GLU A 158 -0.35 -23.26 6.52
CA GLU A 158 0.02 -24.34 5.58
C GLU A 158 -1.07 -25.40 5.45
N ARG A 159 -1.76 -25.74 6.56
CA ARG A 159 -2.79 -26.79 6.58
C ARG A 159 -4.17 -26.35 6.06
N THR A 160 -4.38 -25.06 5.79
CA THR A 160 -5.69 -24.57 5.35
C THR A 160 -5.78 -24.34 3.86
N ASN A 161 -6.84 -24.83 3.23
CA ASN A 161 -7.17 -24.51 1.83
C ASN A 161 -7.94 -23.19 1.70
N ASN A 162 -8.45 -22.61 2.80
CA ASN A 162 -9.18 -21.36 2.78
C ASN A 162 -8.22 -20.17 2.68
N LYS A 163 -8.26 -19.45 1.56
CA LYS A 163 -7.40 -18.30 1.28
C LYS A 163 -7.44 -17.23 2.37
N LYS A 164 -8.63 -16.86 2.86
CA LYS A 164 -8.77 -15.83 3.92
C LYS A 164 -8.15 -16.27 5.24
N ILE A 165 -8.31 -17.55 5.60
CA ILE A 165 -7.72 -18.13 6.80
C ILE A 165 -6.19 -18.18 6.65
N ARG A 166 -5.70 -18.63 5.51
CA ARG A 166 -4.26 -18.65 5.21
C ARG A 166 -3.65 -17.24 5.33
N GLU A 167 -4.22 -16.24 4.70
CA GLU A 167 -3.76 -14.85 4.79
C GLU A 167 -3.73 -14.33 6.23
N LYS A 168 -4.75 -14.66 7.03
CA LYS A 168 -4.81 -14.30 8.45
C LYS A 168 -3.62 -14.90 9.23
N TYR A 169 -3.40 -16.20 9.10
CA TYR A 169 -2.33 -16.87 9.84
C TYR A 169 -0.94 -16.55 9.31
N THR A 170 -0.78 -16.29 8.03
CA THR A 170 0.48 -15.75 7.47
C THR A 170 0.85 -14.41 8.10
N LYS A 171 -0.11 -13.51 8.30
CA LYS A 171 0.14 -12.22 8.99
C LYS A 171 0.55 -12.42 10.46
N ILE A 172 -0.11 -13.33 11.17
CA ILE A 172 0.23 -13.67 12.56
C ILE A 172 1.65 -14.25 12.63
N TYR A 173 1.99 -15.17 11.74
CA TYR A 173 3.34 -15.72 11.63
C TYR A 173 4.38 -14.64 11.40
N GLN A 174 4.17 -13.76 10.44
CA GLN A 174 5.08 -12.65 10.13
C GLN A 174 5.29 -11.70 11.33
N GLU A 175 4.24 -11.44 12.09
CA GLU A 175 4.33 -10.63 13.30
C GLU A 175 5.19 -11.32 14.38
N HIS A 176 4.94 -12.59 14.65
CA HIS A 176 5.72 -13.36 15.63
C HIS A 176 7.17 -13.59 15.17
N SER A 177 7.43 -13.76 13.86
CA SER A 177 8.78 -13.85 13.31
C SER A 177 9.58 -12.56 13.60
N ARG A 178 9.01 -11.39 13.31
CA ARG A 178 9.65 -10.10 13.63
C ARG A 178 9.92 -9.93 15.13
N ASN A 179 8.96 -10.31 15.97
CA ASN A 179 9.11 -10.26 17.42
C ASN A 179 10.22 -11.19 17.91
N PHE A 180 10.31 -12.38 17.35
CA PHE A 180 11.37 -13.35 17.61
C PHE A 180 12.74 -12.80 17.20
N ASP A 181 12.87 -12.26 15.99
CA ASP A 181 14.11 -11.70 15.47
C ASP A 181 14.61 -10.53 16.34
N SER A 182 13.69 -9.64 16.73
CA SER A 182 14.00 -8.51 17.64
C SER A 182 14.44 -8.99 19.03
N ALA A 183 13.78 -9.99 19.60
CA ALA A 183 14.15 -10.57 20.89
C ALA A 183 15.48 -11.32 20.81
N ASN A 184 15.74 -12.03 19.71
CA ASN A 184 16.99 -12.73 19.48
C ASN A 184 18.17 -11.78 19.36
N LEU A 185 18.00 -10.66 18.65
CA LEU A 185 19.02 -9.61 18.57
C LEU A 185 19.36 -9.05 19.97
N GLU A 186 18.34 -8.71 20.76
CA GLU A 186 18.56 -8.19 22.11
C GLU A 186 19.19 -9.23 23.04
N ARG A 187 18.82 -10.52 22.94
CA ARG A 187 19.48 -11.61 23.67
C ARG A 187 20.98 -11.70 23.36
N ARG A 188 21.33 -11.61 22.05
CA ARG A 188 22.75 -11.57 21.63
C ARG A 188 23.48 -10.35 22.19
N ASN A 189 22.85 -9.16 22.14
CA ASN A 189 23.41 -7.94 22.68
C ASN A 189 23.70 -8.04 24.20
N ARG A 190 22.93 -8.87 24.92
CA ARG A 190 23.12 -9.13 26.37
C ARG A 190 23.98 -10.37 26.65
N GLY A 191 24.55 -11.02 25.65
CA GLY A 191 25.36 -12.23 25.81
C GLY A 191 24.57 -13.48 26.23
N LEU A 192 23.23 -13.49 25.96
CA LEU A 192 22.35 -14.60 26.33
C LEU A 192 22.21 -15.66 25.22
N ASP A 193 23.14 -15.71 24.27
CA ASP A 193 23.15 -16.63 23.15
C ASP A 193 23.74 -17.98 23.54
N GLY A 194 22.90 -18.83 24.06
CA GLY A 194 23.03 -20.27 23.82
C GLY A 194 23.92 -21.10 24.73
N ARG A 195 24.30 -20.64 25.95
CA ARG A 195 25.02 -21.52 26.89
C ARG A 195 24.32 -21.83 28.19
N ASP A 196 23.17 -21.21 28.46
CA ASP A 196 22.39 -21.44 29.66
C ASP A 196 20.98 -21.96 29.29
N TRP A 197 20.93 -23.21 28.89
CA TRP A 197 19.69 -24.01 28.80
C TRP A 197 19.75 -25.09 29.86
#